data_16d83e09ca77f9af59331b26f31d2d11
#
_entry.id   16d83e09ca77f9af59331b26f31d2d11
#
_cell.length_a   1.000
_cell.length_b   1.000
_cell.length_c   1.000
_cell.angle_alpha   90.00
_cell.angle_beta   90.00
_cell.angle_gamma   90.00
#
_symmetry.space_group_name_H-M   'P 1'
#
loop_
_entity.id
_entity.type
_entity.pdbx_description
1 polymer ?
#
loop_
_entity_poly.entity_id
_entity_poly.type
_entity_poly.pdbx_seq_one_letter_code
_entity_poly.pdbx_strand_id
1 'polypeptide(L)'
;MTNNLTLICDSVEYNGYPHANIKINDSIVYSGIVDDCKNKFDIPIPSGAGMHTLSIQRYGKTEKNISSDCEQILKVNGILIDGVAVPKHILVDNSKFEFNHIVNHGSLDFYPNGTWIFCFQTPFITWCMDQKISHDAKFNNNYLLPWSYQLGPNQADQLIYDIDQLFEKLEVIHD
;
A
#
# COMPACT_ATOMS: atom_id res chain seq x y z
N MET A 1 -10.29 -20.23 1.05
CA MET A 1 -9.48 -19.34 1.90
C MET A 1 -9.97 -17.91 1.69
N THR A 2 -10.25 -17.16 2.75
CA THR A 2 -10.59 -15.74 2.65
C THR A 2 -9.28 -14.97 2.70
N ASN A 3 -8.96 -14.26 1.64
CA ASN A 3 -7.81 -13.38 1.63
C ASN A 3 -8.04 -12.22 2.60
N ASN A 4 -6.99 -11.77 3.27
CA ASN A 4 -7.09 -10.70 4.26
C ASN A 4 -6.07 -9.58 3.96
N LEU A 5 -6.51 -8.34 4.08
CA LEU A 5 -5.67 -7.16 3.99
C LEU A 5 -5.54 -6.53 5.39
N THR A 6 -4.32 -6.28 5.83
CA THR A 6 -4.06 -5.47 7.02
C THR A 6 -3.54 -4.11 6.57
N LEU A 7 -4.32 -3.06 6.84
CA LEU A 7 -3.92 -1.67 6.63
C LEU A 7 -3.36 -1.11 7.94
N ILE A 8 -2.21 -0.46 7.87
CA ILE A 8 -1.57 0.24 9.00
C ILE A 8 -1.50 1.73 8.64
N CYS A 9 -2.11 2.55 9.50
CA CYS A 9 -2.11 4.00 9.39
C CYS A 9 -1.37 4.61 10.57
N ASP A 10 -0.80 5.80 10.37
CA ASP A 10 -0.41 6.71 11.43
C ASP A 10 -1.21 8.00 11.31
N SER A 11 -1.37 8.69 12.43
CA SER A 11 -2.06 9.98 12.46
C SER A 11 -1.26 10.99 13.28
N VAL A 12 -1.29 12.23 12.84
CA VAL A 12 -0.81 13.37 13.63
C VAL A 12 -2.03 14.12 14.13
N GLU A 13 -2.18 14.17 15.46
CA GLU A 13 -3.23 14.93 16.10
C GLU A 13 -2.92 16.43 16.04
N TYR A 14 -3.91 17.21 15.64
CA TYR A 14 -3.93 18.66 15.86
C TYR A 14 -5.38 19.14 15.94
N ASN A 15 -5.80 19.57 17.15
CA ASN A 15 -7.21 19.87 17.48
C ASN A 15 -8.15 18.70 17.15
N GLY A 16 -7.74 17.50 17.57
CA GLY A 16 -8.42 16.23 17.33
C GLY A 16 -7.72 15.37 16.27
N TYR A 17 -8.07 14.09 16.25
CA TYR A 17 -7.55 13.13 15.29
C TYR A 17 -8.30 13.17 13.95
N PRO A 18 -7.67 12.72 12.83
CA PRO A 18 -8.33 12.66 11.54
C PRO A 18 -9.47 11.63 11.52
N HIS A 19 -10.53 11.96 10.78
CA HIS A 19 -11.61 11.04 10.47
C HIS A 19 -11.41 10.41 9.10
N ALA A 20 -11.73 9.12 8.98
CA ALA A 20 -11.66 8.40 7.72
C ALA A 20 -12.81 7.42 7.52
N ASN A 21 -13.21 7.25 6.24
CA ASN A 21 -13.96 6.11 5.76
C ASN A 21 -12.98 5.21 4.98
N ILE A 22 -12.82 3.96 5.43
CA ILE A 22 -12.01 2.96 4.74
C ILE A 22 -12.96 2.02 4.00
N LYS A 23 -12.67 1.77 2.72
CA LYS A 23 -13.50 0.93 1.85
C LYS A 23 -12.64 -0.08 1.10
N ILE A 24 -13.21 -1.25 0.85
CA ILE A 24 -12.69 -2.23 -0.10
C ILE A 24 -13.77 -2.48 -1.17
N ASN A 25 -13.44 -2.28 -2.45
CA ASN A 25 -14.38 -2.41 -3.57
C ASN A 25 -15.72 -1.67 -3.29
N ASP A 26 -15.64 -0.40 -2.87
CA ASP A 26 -16.75 0.48 -2.50
C ASP A 26 -17.52 0.11 -1.22
N SER A 27 -17.28 -1.06 -0.63
CA SER A 27 -17.89 -1.45 0.65
C SER A 27 -17.15 -0.82 1.82
N ILE A 28 -17.87 -0.06 2.66
CA ILE A 28 -17.31 0.57 3.86
C ILE A 28 -16.99 -0.52 4.88
N VAL A 29 -15.73 -0.60 5.30
CA VAL A 29 -15.24 -1.52 6.33
C VAL A 29 -14.93 -0.81 7.65
N TYR A 30 -14.70 0.49 7.59
CA TYR A 30 -14.51 1.34 8.76
C TYR A 30 -15.00 2.77 8.48
N SER A 31 -15.57 3.41 9.50
CA SER A 31 -15.92 4.84 9.49
C SER A 31 -15.73 5.40 10.89
N GLY A 32 -14.84 6.37 11.07
CA GLY A 32 -14.56 6.97 12.36
C GLY A 32 -13.21 7.66 12.46
N ILE A 33 -12.75 7.83 13.69
CA ILE A 33 -11.49 8.47 14.04
C ILE A 33 -10.35 7.47 13.87
N VAL A 34 -9.25 7.91 13.25
CA VAL A 34 -7.98 7.17 13.20
C VAL A 34 -7.02 7.81 14.20
N ASP A 35 -6.70 7.08 15.26
CA ASP A 35 -5.83 7.50 16.37
C ASP A 35 -4.82 6.41 16.72
N ASP A 36 -4.01 6.63 17.73
CA ASP A 36 -2.99 5.67 18.17
C ASP A 36 -3.57 4.34 18.66
N CYS A 37 -4.84 4.32 19.11
CA CYS A 37 -5.55 3.12 19.53
C CYS A 37 -6.23 2.40 18.38
N LYS A 38 -6.58 3.12 17.31
CA LYS A 38 -7.30 2.63 16.14
C LYS A 38 -6.58 3.01 14.86
N ASN A 39 -5.43 2.38 14.64
CA ASN A 39 -4.55 2.64 13.49
C ASN A 39 -4.26 1.38 12.66
N LYS A 40 -4.74 0.22 13.07
CA LYS A 40 -4.61 -1.05 12.35
C LYS A 40 -5.99 -1.62 12.02
N PHE A 41 -6.20 -1.97 10.76
CA PHE A 41 -7.48 -2.44 10.23
C PHE A 41 -7.27 -3.76 9.47
N ASP A 42 -7.89 -4.83 9.97
CA ASP A 42 -7.94 -6.12 9.28
C ASP A 42 -9.21 -6.18 8.42
N ILE A 43 -9.02 -6.27 7.11
CA ILE A 43 -10.06 -6.09 6.10
C ILE A 43 -10.15 -7.37 5.27
N PRO A 44 -11.28 -8.09 5.31
CA PRO A 44 -11.47 -9.25 4.45
C PRO A 44 -11.54 -8.81 2.98
N ILE A 45 -10.72 -9.44 2.13
CA ILE A 45 -10.78 -9.23 0.69
C ILE A 45 -11.85 -10.17 0.12
N PRO A 46 -12.76 -9.68 -0.76
CA PRO A 46 -13.71 -10.55 -1.44
C PRO A 46 -13.01 -11.70 -2.15
N SER A 47 -13.57 -12.92 -2.02
CA SER A 47 -12.99 -14.12 -2.62
C SER A 47 -13.01 -14.06 -4.15
N GLY A 48 -11.95 -14.58 -4.77
CA GLY A 48 -11.80 -14.69 -6.23
C GLY A 48 -10.56 -13.96 -6.73
N ALA A 49 -10.13 -14.33 -7.94
CA ALA A 49 -9.07 -13.61 -8.65
C ALA A 49 -9.65 -12.33 -9.27
N GLY A 50 -8.91 -11.24 -9.23
CA GLY A 50 -9.31 -9.99 -9.87
C GLY A 50 -8.72 -8.74 -9.25
N MET A 51 -9.14 -7.61 -9.79
CA MET A 51 -8.76 -6.29 -9.30
C MET A 51 -9.55 -5.93 -8.04
N HIS A 52 -8.85 -5.37 -7.08
CA HIS A 52 -9.41 -4.83 -5.85
C HIS A 52 -8.94 -3.39 -5.66
N THR A 53 -9.80 -2.60 -5.03
CA THR A 53 -9.52 -1.21 -4.71
C THR A 53 -9.68 -0.99 -3.21
N LEU A 54 -8.59 -0.62 -2.53
CA LEU A 54 -8.64 -0.08 -1.19
C LEU A 54 -8.71 1.44 -1.28
N SER A 55 -9.68 2.07 -0.63
CA SER A 55 -9.75 3.53 -0.56
C SER A 55 -9.89 4.03 0.88
N ILE A 56 -9.23 5.15 1.17
CA ILE A 56 -9.28 5.86 2.44
C ILE A 56 -9.75 7.28 2.16
N GLN A 57 -11.00 7.57 2.47
CA GLN A 57 -11.55 8.91 2.37
C GLN A 57 -11.35 9.64 3.68
N ARG A 58 -10.42 10.60 3.70
CA ARG A 58 -10.26 11.51 4.82
C ARG A 58 -11.29 12.65 4.73
N TYR A 59 -11.92 12.98 5.87
CA TYR A 59 -12.93 14.04 5.94
C TYR A 59 -12.88 14.78 7.27
N GLY A 60 -13.63 15.88 7.37
CA GLY A 60 -13.84 16.61 8.62
C GLY A 60 -12.72 17.58 9.02
N LYS A 61 -11.62 17.65 8.26
CA LYS A 61 -10.59 18.67 8.51
C LYS A 61 -11.13 20.06 8.17
N THR A 62 -10.90 20.99 9.08
CA THR A 62 -11.28 22.40 8.97
C THR A 62 -10.05 23.28 9.21
N GLU A 63 -10.18 24.60 9.05
CA GLU A 63 -9.10 25.56 9.35
C GLU A 63 -8.62 25.47 10.80
N LYS A 64 -9.44 25.01 11.74
CA LYS A 64 -9.05 24.79 13.14
C LYS A 64 -7.99 23.68 13.30
N ASN A 65 -7.85 22.79 12.33
CA ASN A 65 -6.92 21.68 12.32
C ASN A 65 -5.60 22.04 11.59
N ILE A 66 -5.34 23.32 11.38
CA ILE A 66 -4.16 23.85 10.68
C ILE A 66 -3.61 25.05 11.48
N SER A 67 -2.29 25.10 11.65
CA SER A 67 -1.56 26.27 12.15
C SER A 67 -0.31 26.51 11.31
N SER A 68 0.48 27.54 11.62
CA SER A 68 1.77 27.79 10.95
C SER A 68 2.77 26.64 11.17
N ASP A 69 2.69 25.94 12.30
CA ASP A 69 3.72 25.01 12.74
C ASP A 69 3.23 23.55 12.86
N CYS A 70 1.92 23.37 12.91
CA CYS A 70 1.30 22.05 13.11
C CYS A 70 0.08 21.87 12.22
N GLU A 71 -0.12 20.65 11.76
CA GLU A 71 -1.25 20.27 10.92
C GLU A 71 -1.70 18.84 11.23
N GLN A 72 -3.01 18.62 11.24
CA GLN A 72 -3.56 17.27 11.34
C GLN A 72 -3.25 16.48 10.07
N ILE A 73 -2.65 15.29 10.21
CA ILE A 73 -2.21 14.44 9.08
C ILE A 73 -2.74 13.03 9.27
N LEU A 74 -3.10 12.36 8.18
CA LEU A 74 -3.31 10.92 8.12
C LEU A 74 -2.28 10.32 7.15
N LYS A 75 -1.65 9.21 7.54
CA LYS A 75 -0.61 8.54 6.74
C LYS A 75 -0.92 7.07 6.56
N VAL A 76 -0.59 6.51 5.39
CA VAL A 76 -0.50 5.06 5.20
C VAL A 76 0.92 4.62 5.49
N ASN A 77 1.10 3.85 6.55
CA ASN A 77 2.40 3.35 6.99
C ASN A 77 2.76 2.03 6.33
N GLY A 78 1.75 1.21 6.04
CA GLY A 78 1.95 -0.06 5.36
C GLY A 78 0.67 -0.82 5.07
N ILE A 79 0.80 -1.78 4.19
CA ILE A 79 -0.25 -2.75 3.87
C ILE A 79 0.38 -4.13 3.85
N LEU A 80 -0.33 -5.11 4.45
CA LEU A 80 -0.03 -6.52 4.29
C LEU A 80 -1.22 -7.18 3.58
N ILE A 81 -0.97 -8.09 2.65
CA ILE A 81 -1.98 -8.90 1.99
C ILE A 81 -1.62 -10.36 2.22
N ASP A 82 -2.50 -11.10 2.89
CA ASP A 82 -2.28 -12.48 3.34
C ASP A 82 -0.98 -12.63 4.17
N GLY A 83 -0.68 -11.61 5.00
CA GLY A 83 0.52 -11.55 5.83
C GLY A 83 1.80 -11.10 5.10
N VAL A 84 1.76 -10.93 3.78
CA VAL A 84 2.89 -10.45 2.97
C VAL A 84 2.86 -8.93 2.88
N ALA A 85 3.93 -8.26 3.30
CA ALA A 85 4.04 -6.82 3.23
C ALA A 85 4.13 -6.34 1.77
N VAL A 86 3.30 -5.34 1.41
CA VAL A 86 3.39 -4.67 0.12
C VAL A 86 4.66 -3.82 0.09
N PRO A 87 5.61 -4.07 -0.83
CA PRO A 87 6.82 -3.24 -0.96
C PRO A 87 6.48 -1.78 -1.19
N LYS A 88 7.22 -0.86 -0.56
CA LYS A 88 6.92 0.57 -0.59
C LYS A 88 6.84 1.14 -2.01
N HIS A 89 7.73 0.73 -2.91
CA HIS A 89 7.71 1.18 -4.31
C HIS A 89 6.42 0.73 -5.03
N ILE A 90 5.96 -0.51 -4.81
CA ILE A 90 4.70 -1.00 -5.38
C ILE A 90 3.50 -0.24 -4.80
N LEU A 91 3.53 0.06 -3.50
CA LEU A 91 2.48 0.85 -2.85
C LEU A 91 2.42 2.27 -3.44
N VAL A 92 3.56 2.91 -3.64
CA VAL A 92 3.68 4.24 -4.23
C VAL A 92 3.22 4.25 -5.70
N ASP A 93 3.71 3.30 -6.52
CA ASP A 93 3.42 3.25 -7.96
C ASP A 93 1.94 2.93 -8.27
N ASN A 94 1.25 2.22 -7.37
CA ASN A 94 -0.13 1.79 -7.55
C ASN A 94 -1.13 2.56 -6.68
N SER A 95 -0.72 3.70 -6.10
CA SER A 95 -1.58 4.56 -5.31
C SER A 95 -1.67 5.99 -5.85
N LYS A 96 -2.78 6.63 -5.53
CA LYS A 96 -3.03 8.05 -5.81
C LYS A 96 -3.84 8.68 -4.70
N PHE A 97 -3.67 9.98 -4.52
CA PHE A 97 -4.50 10.79 -3.62
C PHE A 97 -5.24 11.87 -4.42
N GLU A 98 -6.54 11.90 -4.28
CA GLU A 98 -7.45 12.80 -5.01
C GLU A 98 -8.08 13.80 -4.05
N PHE A 99 -7.91 15.10 -4.32
CA PHE A 99 -8.55 16.19 -3.60
C PHE A 99 -8.76 17.40 -4.51
N ASN A 100 -9.91 18.06 -4.41
CA ASN A 100 -10.24 19.27 -5.18
C ASN A 100 -9.88 19.20 -6.67
N HIS A 101 -10.18 18.08 -7.33
CA HIS A 101 -9.83 17.79 -8.74
C HIS A 101 -8.33 17.66 -9.03
N ILE A 102 -7.48 17.64 -8.00
CA ILE A 102 -6.05 17.39 -8.12
C ILE A 102 -5.80 15.91 -7.82
N VAL A 103 -4.96 15.27 -8.62
CA VAL A 103 -4.53 13.89 -8.43
C VAL A 103 -3.02 13.87 -8.17
N ASN A 104 -2.62 13.41 -6.98
CA ASN A 104 -1.22 13.21 -6.61
C ASN A 104 -0.92 11.71 -6.60
N HIS A 105 -0.01 11.27 -7.44
CA HIS A 105 0.45 9.89 -7.45
C HIS A 105 1.52 9.65 -6.40
N GLY A 106 1.47 8.48 -5.76
CA GLY A 106 2.50 8.03 -4.84
C GLY A 106 2.54 8.70 -3.46
N SER A 107 1.59 9.60 -3.16
CA SER A 107 1.50 10.20 -1.82
C SER A 107 0.92 9.20 -0.83
N LEU A 108 1.62 9.01 0.29
CA LEU A 108 1.17 8.21 1.44
C LEU A 108 0.73 9.08 2.62
N ASP A 109 0.96 10.38 2.54
CA ASP A 109 0.61 11.37 3.55
C ASP A 109 -0.55 12.24 3.04
N PHE A 110 -1.63 12.36 3.82
CA PHE A 110 -2.83 13.10 3.43
C PHE A 110 -2.98 14.32 4.34
N TYR A 111 -2.67 15.48 3.80
CA TYR A 111 -2.82 16.76 4.49
C TYR A 111 -4.25 17.31 4.35
N PRO A 112 -4.85 17.43 3.15
CA PRO A 112 -6.23 17.89 2.98
C PRO A 112 -7.26 16.78 3.13
N ASN A 113 -8.55 17.15 3.19
CA ASN A 113 -9.63 16.21 2.96
C ASN A 113 -9.56 15.69 1.53
N GLY A 114 -9.78 14.40 1.33
CA GLY A 114 -9.65 13.77 0.02
C GLY A 114 -9.70 12.26 0.11
N THR A 115 -9.44 11.58 -1.00
CA THR A 115 -9.50 10.12 -1.08
C THR A 115 -8.17 9.57 -1.57
N TRP A 116 -7.56 8.74 -0.77
CA TRP A 116 -6.43 7.91 -1.18
C TRP A 116 -6.95 6.59 -1.72
N ILE A 117 -6.35 6.13 -2.82
CA ILE A 117 -6.79 4.93 -3.55
C ILE A 117 -5.56 4.09 -3.85
N PHE A 118 -5.63 2.80 -3.53
CA PHE A 118 -4.64 1.79 -3.88
C PHE A 118 -5.31 0.64 -4.62
N CYS A 119 -4.78 0.30 -5.81
CA CYS A 119 -5.28 -0.78 -6.64
C CYS A 119 -4.31 -1.95 -6.61
N PHE A 120 -4.82 -3.17 -6.42
CA PHE A 120 -4.04 -4.40 -6.42
C PHE A 120 -4.85 -5.56 -7.01
N GLN A 121 -4.18 -6.68 -7.32
CA GLN A 121 -4.82 -7.89 -7.82
C GLN A 121 -4.60 -9.09 -6.89
N THR A 122 -5.54 -10.02 -6.94
CA THR A 122 -5.37 -11.36 -6.37
C THR A 122 -5.31 -12.41 -7.50
N PRO A 123 -4.44 -13.44 -7.41
CA PRO A 123 -3.50 -13.76 -6.32
C PRO A 123 -2.41 -12.69 -6.14
N PHE A 124 -2.23 -12.21 -4.90
CA PHE A 124 -1.37 -11.05 -4.62
C PHE A 124 0.10 -11.28 -4.97
N ILE A 125 0.65 -12.45 -4.64
CA ILE A 125 2.08 -12.75 -4.87
C ILE A 125 2.41 -12.66 -6.36
N THR A 126 1.59 -13.26 -7.22
CA THR A 126 1.78 -13.21 -8.68
C THR A 126 1.76 -11.76 -9.18
N TRP A 127 0.75 -11.01 -8.77
CA TRP A 127 0.65 -9.60 -9.13
C TRP A 127 1.84 -8.77 -8.63
N CYS A 128 2.30 -9.00 -7.40
CA CYS A 128 3.45 -8.31 -6.80
C CYS A 128 4.75 -8.60 -7.59
N MET A 129 4.94 -9.83 -8.03
CA MET A 129 6.08 -10.20 -8.90
C MET A 129 6.01 -9.48 -10.25
N ASP A 130 4.85 -9.41 -10.88
CA ASP A 130 4.66 -8.71 -12.15
C ASP A 130 4.94 -7.20 -12.00
N GLN A 131 4.51 -6.58 -10.89
CA GLN A 131 4.81 -5.18 -10.58
C GLN A 131 6.31 -4.95 -10.40
N LYS A 132 7.00 -5.84 -9.70
CA LYS A 132 8.46 -5.76 -9.53
C LYS A 132 9.19 -5.84 -10.85
N ILE A 133 8.84 -6.82 -11.70
CA ILE A 133 9.45 -6.97 -13.03
C ILE A 133 9.23 -5.69 -13.86
N SER A 134 8.01 -5.15 -13.85
CA SER A 134 7.67 -3.92 -14.58
C SER A 134 8.42 -2.70 -14.06
N HIS A 135 8.59 -2.59 -12.75
CA HIS A 135 9.36 -1.53 -12.11
C HIS A 135 10.83 -1.61 -12.51
N ASP A 136 11.44 -2.79 -12.36
CA ASP A 136 12.85 -3.00 -12.68
C ASP A 136 13.13 -2.76 -14.18
N ALA A 137 12.20 -3.14 -15.06
CA ALA A 137 12.30 -2.85 -16.49
C ALA A 137 12.27 -1.35 -16.82
N LYS A 138 11.45 -0.54 -16.09
CA LYS A 138 11.44 0.92 -16.25
C LYS A 138 12.76 1.56 -15.84
N PHE A 139 13.36 1.09 -14.74
CA PHE A 139 14.66 1.60 -14.28
C PHE A 139 15.80 1.19 -15.21
N ASN A 140 15.81 -0.05 -15.69
CA ASN A 140 16.84 -0.56 -16.59
C ASN A 140 16.81 0.13 -17.97
N ASN A 141 15.63 0.53 -18.46
CA ASN A 141 15.50 1.28 -19.72
C ASN A 141 15.99 2.73 -19.61
N ASN A 142 16.01 3.31 -18.41
CA ASN A 142 16.52 4.67 -18.17
C ASN A 142 18.05 4.71 -18.01
N TYR A 143 18.66 3.59 -17.68
CA TYR A 143 20.12 3.41 -17.68
C TYR A 143 20.45 2.46 -18.83
N LEU A 144 20.88 3.00 -19.97
CA LEU A 144 21.36 2.27 -21.18
C LEU A 144 22.56 1.37 -20.85
N LEU A 145 22.37 0.40 -19.98
CA LEU A 145 23.36 -0.63 -19.72
C LEU A 145 23.06 -1.84 -20.61
N PRO A 146 24.06 -2.33 -21.36
CA PRO A 146 23.91 -3.54 -22.17
C PRO A 146 23.47 -4.71 -21.29
N TRP A 147 22.58 -5.55 -21.80
CA TRP A 147 22.03 -6.74 -21.15
C TRP A 147 23.05 -7.68 -20.51
N SER A 148 24.31 -7.61 -20.93
CA SER A 148 25.42 -8.41 -20.41
C SER A 148 25.90 -8.07 -19.00
N TYR A 149 25.39 -6.99 -18.38
CA TYR A 149 25.75 -6.57 -17.01
C TYR A 149 24.63 -6.76 -15.98
N GLN A 150 23.51 -7.35 -16.34
CA GLN A 150 22.27 -7.26 -15.56
C GLN A 150 22.14 -8.24 -14.41
N LEU A 151 22.92 -9.29 -14.37
CA LEU A 151 23.02 -10.15 -13.18
C LEU A 151 24.48 -10.61 -13.08
N GLY A 152 25.25 -10.02 -12.18
CA GLY A 152 26.47 -10.68 -11.70
C GLY A 152 26.08 -12.03 -11.11
N PRO A 153 26.95 -13.05 -11.19
CA PRO A 153 26.65 -14.39 -10.68
C PRO A 153 26.11 -14.36 -9.23
N ASN A 154 26.56 -13.45 -8.40
CA ASN A 154 26.11 -13.28 -7.01
C ASN A 154 24.67 -12.73 -6.86
N GLN A 155 24.15 -12.01 -7.85
CA GLN A 155 22.79 -11.48 -7.77
C GLN A 155 21.73 -12.50 -8.25
N ALA A 156 22.09 -13.33 -9.22
CA ALA A 156 21.26 -14.46 -9.63
C ALA A 156 21.16 -15.50 -8.50
N ASP A 157 22.28 -15.81 -7.85
CA ASP A 157 22.32 -16.73 -6.72
C ASP A 157 21.54 -16.18 -5.51
N GLN A 158 21.61 -14.87 -5.25
CA GLN A 158 20.82 -14.24 -4.19
C GLN A 158 19.33 -14.28 -4.49
N LEU A 159 18.92 -14.03 -5.73
CA LEU A 159 17.51 -14.09 -6.14
C LEU A 159 16.95 -15.52 -6.03
N ILE A 160 17.74 -16.52 -6.42
CA ILE A 160 17.38 -17.94 -6.27
C ILE A 160 17.24 -18.29 -4.79
N TYR A 161 18.19 -17.87 -3.96
CA TYR A 161 18.16 -18.09 -2.51
C TYR A 161 16.92 -17.45 -1.87
N ASP A 162 16.56 -16.21 -2.24
CA ASP A 162 15.39 -15.51 -1.72
C ASP A 162 14.09 -16.19 -2.14
N ILE A 163 14.05 -16.75 -3.37
CA ILE A 163 12.92 -17.54 -3.87
C ILE A 163 12.80 -18.86 -3.09
N ASP A 164 13.90 -19.58 -2.88
CA ASP A 164 13.91 -20.83 -2.14
C ASP A 164 13.47 -20.64 -0.69
N GLN A 165 13.90 -19.55 -0.04
CA GLN A 165 13.44 -19.18 1.30
C GLN A 165 11.93 -18.86 1.36
N LEU A 166 11.36 -18.33 0.28
CA LEU A 166 9.91 -18.12 0.17
C LEU A 166 9.17 -19.45 0.02
N PHE A 167 9.69 -20.38 -0.76
CA PHE A 167 9.09 -21.71 -0.91
C PHE A 167 9.17 -22.54 0.38
N GLU A 168 10.30 -22.55 1.09
CA GLU A 168 10.43 -23.21 2.40
C GLU A 168 9.42 -22.67 3.43
N LYS A 169 9.16 -21.35 3.44
CA LYS A 169 8.14 -20.75 4.31
C LYS A 169 6.70 -21.12 3.91
N LEU A 170 6.46 -21.39 2.64
CA LEU A 170 5.15 -21.83 2.15
C LEU A 170 4.87 -23.31 2.44
N GLU A 171 5.90 -24.17 2.43
CA GLU A 171 5.77 -25.60 2.76
C GLU A 171 5.47 -25.82 4.25
N VAL A 172 6.03 -24.99 5.15
CA VAL A 172 5.77 -25.07 6.61
C VAL A 172 4.32 -24.71 6.99
N ILE A 173 3.55 -24.13 6.09
CA ILE A 173 2.14 -23.75 6.34
C ILE A 173 1.17 -24.90 5.96
N HIS A 174 1.65 -25.98 5.37
CA HIS A 174 0.83 -27.10 4.88
C HIS A 174 0.93 -28.38 5.72
N ASP A 175 1.65 -28.41 6.81
CA ASP A 175 1.66 -29.43 7.85
C ASP A 175 0.97 -28.91 9.15
#